data_0a22fba62a5a518f461a10e28c10acea
#
_entry.id   0a22fba62a5a518f461a10e28c10acea
#
_cell.length_a   1.000
_cell.length_b   1.000
_cell.length_c   1.000
_cell.angle_alpha   90.00
_cell.angle_beta   90.00
_cell.angle_gamma   90.00
#
_symmetry.space_group_name_H-M   'P 1'
#
loop_
_entity.id
_entity.type
_entity.pdbx_description
1 polymer ?
#
loop_
_entity_poly.entity_id
_entity_poly.type
_entity_poly.pdbx_seq_one_letter_code
_entity_poly.pdbx_strand_id
1 'polypeptide(L)'
;MDTSPEGRLVIRELLQATWEGLGNGETPIFPVQVFQLKSGINYNPEDANYDLFKMAMKVSAKRLFPNFVSVDSSFNLPYYKPGVYQTYAAAMGCRTRVIGNVNGDETFTSRGNFAFVTINLPMIALMAKGDLDDFFKLFDKYIRLSKKYLEFRYEIIARKRVKNFPFVMGQKIYMGSEKLNEEDEIRTALKNSTLSIGYCGLAECLKVLVGKHHGESKEAQELGLKIIGHLREMTDKFTKQTHMNWSAFSTPAESTAGKFLRSTRKKFGIIPGVTDKEWFTNSNHVPVEYKISAFDKIKIEAPYHALTNAGNISYIELDGDPLQNLDAFEKIIRAMHDADMGYFSINHPVDRCLNCGYTGVIYNECPRCHTKEKESHSTIMERCNC
;
A
#
# COMPACT_ATOMS: atom_id res chain seq x y z
N MET A 1 14.73 8.52 -10.52
CA MET A 1 16.13 8.14 -10.22
C MET A 1 17.11 8.47 -11.37
N ASP A 2 16.64 9.15 -12.41
CA ASP A 2 17.49 9.61 -13.50
C ASP A 2 18.42 10.73 -13.01
N THR A 3 19.72 10.61 -13.29
CA THR A 3 20.76 11.57 -12.90
C THR A 3 21.25 12.43 -14.08
N SER A 4 20.69 12.23 -15.30
CA SER A 4 20.96 13.09 -16.43
C SER A 4 20.41 14.50 -16.19
N PRO A 5 20.97 15.56 -16.79
CA PRO A 5 20.44 16.92 -16.66
C PRO A 5 18.95 17.01 -17.04
N GLU A 6 18.54 16.34 -18.09
CA GLU A 6 17.17 16.32 -18.61
C GLU A 6 16.23 15.58 -17.64
N GLY A 7 16.65 14.40 -17.14
CA GLY A 7 15.87 13.62 -16.18
C GLY A 7 15.69 14.37 -14.86
N ARG A 8 16.75 15.00 -14.36
CA ARG A 8 16.69 15.86 -13.15
C ARG A 8 15.74 17.05 -13.35
N LEU A 9 15.78 17.69 -14.53
CA LEU A 9 14.87 18.79 -14.86
C LEU A 9 13.41 18.32 -14.80
N VAL A 10 13.08 17.20 -15.46
CA VAL A 10 11.72 16.65 -15.46
C VAL A 10 11.24 16.33 -14.05
N ILE A 11 12.09 15.70 -13.22
CA ILE A 11 11.73 15.38 -11.82
C ILE A 11 11.47 16.67 -11.02
N ARG A 12 12.32 17.69 -11.19
CA ARG A 12 12.18 18.98 -10.51
C ARG A 12 10.88 19.67 -10.90
N GLU A 13 10.57 19.74 -12.18
CA GLU A 13 9.37 20.42 -12.69
C GLU A 13 8.08 19.68 -12.23
N LEU A 14 8.08 18.35 -12.20
CA LEU A 14 6.96 17.57 -11.65
C LEU A 14 6.75 17.85 -10.15
N LEU A 15 7.82 17.92 -9.38
CA LEU A 15 7.76 18.27 -7.96
C LEU A 15 7.31 19.72 -7.77
N GLN A 16 7.79 20.66 -8.61
CA GLN A 16 7.39 22.06 -8.58
C GLN A 16 5.91 22.24 -8.91
N ALA A 17 5.42 21.61 -9.97
CA ALA A 17 4.01 21.64 -10.32
C ALA A 17 3.12 21.09 -9.19
N THR A 18 3.57 20.03 -8.51
CA THR A 18 2.87 19.49 -7.34
C THR A 18 2.89 20.46 -6.17
N TRP A 19 4.01 21.12 -5.92
CA TRP A 19 4.14 22.16 -4.91
C TRP A 19 3.17 23.32 -5.15
N GLU A 20 3.04 23.78 -6.36
CA GLU A 20 2.14 24.85 -6.76
C GLU A 20 0.66 24.44 -6.64
N GLY A 21 0.37 23.18 -6.98
CA GLY A 21 -0.98 22.61 -6.94
C GLY A 21 -1.77 22.88 -8.23
N LEU A 22 -3.01 22.41 -8.25
CA LEU A 22 -3.94 22.55 -9.38
C LEU A 22 -4.72 23.87 -9.25
N GLY A 23 -5.00 24.52 -10.37
CA GLY A 23 -5.88 25.67 -10.46
C GLY A 23 -5.60 26.71 -9.38
N ASN A 24 -6.45 26.81 -8.37
CA ASN A 24 -6.32 27.75 -7.25
C ASN A 24 -5.34 27.28 -6.15
N GLY A 25 -4.38 26.44 -6.46
CA GLY A 25 -3.41 25.89 -5.50
C GLY A 25 -3.92 24.66 -4.75
N GLU A 26 -4.92 23.94 -5.28
CA GLU A 26 -5.47 22.74 -4.67
C GLU A 26 -4.49 21.57 -4.74
N THR A 27 -4.51 20.71 -3.72
CA THR A 27 -3.68 19.51 -3.72
C THR A 27 -4.18 18.51 -4.77
N PRO A 28 -3.34 18.09 -5.73
CA PRO A 28 -3.74 17.06 -6.68
C PRO A 28 -3.89 15.71 -5.97
N ILE A 29 -5.04 15.04 -6.15
CA ILE A 29 -5.26 13.69 -5.60
C ILE A 29 -4.67 12.63 -6.55
N PHE A 30 -4.81 12.83 -7.84
CA PHE A 30 -4.28 11.95 -8.88
C PHE A 30 -3.53 12.76 -9.95
N PRO A 31 -2.49 12.17 -10.58
CA PRO A 31 -1.94 10.83 -10.32
C PRO A 31 -1.21 10.75 -8.96
N VAL A 32 -1.29 9.60 -8.28
CA VAL A 32 -0.49 9.35 -7.07
C VAL A 32 0.99 9.37 -7.45
N GLN A 33 1.72 10.34 -6.92
CA GLN A 33 3.14 10.46 -7.18
C GLN A 33 3.94 9.60 -6.20
N VAL A 34 4.96 8.93 -6.72
CA VAL A 34 5.85 8.07 -5.95
C VAL A 34 7.29 8.50 -6.21
N PHE A 35 8.02 8.84 -5.15
CA PHE A 35 9.43 9.16 -5.20
C PHE A 35 10.26 7.94 -4.75
N GLN A 36 11.14 7.47 -5.62
CA GLN A 36 12.00 6.32 -5.37
C GLN A 36 13.24 6.75 -4.59
N LEU A 37 13.51 6.12 -3.46
CA LEU A 37 14.71 6.31 -2.63
C LEU A 37 15.74 5.23 -2.96
N LYS A 38 16.98 5.67 -3.26
CA LYS A 38 18.10 4.77 -3.54
C LYS A 38 19.41 5.39 -3.09
N SER A 39 20.12 4.70 -2.19
CA SER A 39 21.48 5.05 -1.78
C SER A 39 22.42 5.04 -2.99
N GLY A 40 23.28 6.05 -3.08
CA GLY A 40 24.17 6.29 -4.21
C GLY A 40 23.51 7.04 -5.38
N ILE A 41 22.21 7.39 -5.27
CA ILE A 41 21.50 8.18 -6.28
C ILE A 41 20.86 9.44 -5.70
N ASN A 42 20.11 9.33 -4.59
CA ASN A 42 19.35 10.46 -4.06
C ASN A 42 19.11 10.43 -2.54
N TYR A 43 19.60 9.43 -1.81
CA TYR A 43 19.29 9.26 -0.40
C TYR A 43 20.32 9.93 0.53
N ASN A 44 21.61 9.87 0.16
CA ASN A 44 22.71 10.41 0.96
C ASN A 44 23.06 11.84 0.53
N PRO A 45 23.61 12.68 1.44
CA PRO A 45 23.96 14.07 1.10
C PRO A 45 24.89 14.25 -0.09
N GLU A 46 25.77 13.28 -0.34
CA GLU A 46 26.71 13.26 -1.46
C GLU A 46 26.12 12.76 -2.78
N ASP A 47 24.90 12.23 -2.76
CA ASP A 47 24.25 11.67 -3.94
C ASP A 47 23.84 12.76 -4.94
N ALA A 48 23.96 12.46 -6.24
CA ALA A 48 23.72 13.41 -7.33
C ALA A 48 22.32 14.05 -7.33
N ASN A 49 21.31 13.35 -6.83
CA ASN A 49 19.92 13.80 -6.78
C ASN A 49 19.43 14.07 -5.34
N TYR A 50 20.33 14.30 -4.39
CA TYR A 50 19.95 14.58 -3.00
C TYR A 50 19.09 15.84 -2.86
N ASP A 51 19.36 16.87 -3.65
CA ASP A 51 18.54 18.09 -3.71
C ASP A 51 17.10 17.81 -4.12
N LEU A 52 16.88 16.84 -5.02
CA LEU A 52 15.53 16.41 -5.44
C LEU A 52 14.82 15.62 -4.35
N PHE A 53 15.55 14.84 -3.55
CA PHE A 53 14.98 14.20 -2.35
C PHE A 53 14.53 15.26 -1.33
N LYS A 54 15.35 16.26 -1.05
CA LYS A 54 14.97 17.37 -0.15
C LYS A 54 13.73 18.11 -0.67
N MET A 55 13.64 18.33 -1.98
CA MET A 55 12.47 18.94 -2.61
C MET A 55 11.24 18.02 -2.49
N ALA A 56 11.37 16.71 -2.76
CA ALA A 56 10.28 15.76 -2.64
C ALA A 56 9.71 15.69 -1.21
N MET A 57 10.57 15.72 -0.18
CA MET A 57 10.14 15.80 1.21
C MET A 57 9.34 17.06 1.50
N LYS A 58 9.83 18.21 1.05
CA LYS A 58 9.14 19.51 1.23
C LYS A 58 7.78 19.50 0.54
N VAL A 59 7.69 18.95 -0.67
CA VAL A 59 6.43 18.82 -1.41
C VAL A 59 5.48 17.89 -0.67
N SER A 60 5.95 16.73 -0.20
CA SER A 60 5.14 15.77 0.55
C SER A 60 4.63 16.37 1.87
N ALA A 61 5.44 17.14 2.57
CA ALA A 61 5.05 17.85 3.79
C ALA A 61 3.93 18.90 3.56
N LYS A 62 3.78 19.42 2.34
CA LYS A 62 2.71 20.37 1.98
C LYS A 62 1.49 19.69 1.37
N ARG A 63 1.72 18.66 0.55
CA ARG A 63 0.72 18.14 -0.40
C ARG A 63 0.31 16.69 -0.15
N LEU A 64 0.88 16.02 0.86
CA LEU A 64 0.73 14.58 1.11
C LEU A 64 1.39 13.69 0.02
N PHE A 65 1.86 14.25 -1.06
CA PHE A 65 2.56 13.60 -2.17
C PHE A 65 3.88 14.30 -2.45
N PRO A 66 4.89 13.58 -2.96
CA PRO A 66 4.91 12.16 -3.30
C PRO A 66 4.93 11.24 -2.07
N ASN A 67 4.46 9.98 -2.25
CA ASN A 67 4.81 8.88 -1.37
C ASN A 67 6.22 8.40 -1.67
N PHE A 68 6.82 7.59 -0.77
CA PHE A 68 8.20 7.13 -0.93
C PHE A 68 8.26 5.61 -1.10
N VAL A 69 9.05 5.15 -2.09
CA VAL A 69 9.40 3.74 -2.28
C VAL A 69 10.88 3.55 -2.00
N SER A 70 11.23 2.65 -1.08
CA SER A 70 12.61 2.23 -0.87
C SER A 70 13.00 1.17 -1.89
N VAL A 71 13.92 1.52 -2.79
CA VAL A 71 14.56 0.55 -3.70
C VAL A 71 15.60 -0.27 -2.94
N ASP A 72 16.13 0.27 -1.84
CA ASP A 72 17.12 -0.38 -0.99
C ASP A 72 16.57 -1.45 -0.05
N SER A 73 15.23 -1.54 0.11
CA SER A 73 14.66 -2.56 0.98
C SER A 73 15.09 -3.97 0.56
N SER A 74 15.29 -4.85 1.56
CA SER A 74 15.84 -6.20 1.39
C SER A 74 15.11 -7.05 0.33
N PHE A 75 13.84 -6.76 0.10
CA PHE A 75 12.98 -7.47 -0.86
C PHE A 75 12.75 -6.72 -2.19
N ASN A 76 13.28 -5.49 -2.36
CA ASN A 76 13.30 -4.75 -3.62
C ASN A 76 14.71 -4.77 -4.27
N LEU A 77 15.74 -4.60 -3.45
CA LEU A 77 17.12 -4.49 -3.91
C LEU A 77 17.59 -5.67 -4.80
N PRO A 78 17.22 -6.95 -4.52
CA PRO A 78 17.63 -8.08 -5.37
C PRO A 78 17.17 -7.99 -6.83
N TYR A 79 16.10 -7.23 -7.09
CA TYR A 79 15.57 -7.04 -8.45
C TYR A 79 16.18 -5.84 -9.17
N TYR A 80 16.76 -4.90 -8.42
CA TYR A 80 17.28 -3.66 -8.98
C TYR A 80 18.49 -3.90 -9.88
N LYS A 81 18.40 -3.44 -11.13
CA LYS A 81 19.49 -3.47 -12.11
C LYS A 81 19.76 -2.04 -12.59
N PRO A 82 20.94 -1.47 -12.31
CA PRO A 82 21.29 -0.12 -12.76
C PRO A 82 21.08 0.07 -14.27
N GLY A 83 20.43 1.15 -14.67
CA GLY A 83 20.14 1.44 -16.08
C GLY A 83 18.94 0.68 -16.68
N VAL A 84 18.37 -0.29 -15.95
CA VAL A 84 17.17 -1.05 -16.39
C VAL A 84 15.97 -0.58 -15.61
N TYR A 85 15.35 0.53 -16.03
CA TYR A 85 14.26 1.20 -15.28
C TYR A 85 13.03 0.29 -15.02
N GLN A 86 12.79 -0.72 -15.86
CA GLN A 86 11.72 -1.69 -15.66
C GLN A 86 11.87 -2.49 -14.35
N THR A 87 13.08 -2.52 -13.78
CA THR A 87 13.38 -3.22 -12.51
C THR A 87 13.35 -2.30 -11.30
N TYR A 88 13.07 -1.02 -11.48
CA TYR A 88 13.02 -0.06 -10.38
C TYR A 88 11.72 -0.20 -9.62
N ALA A 89 11.83 -0.40 -8.31
CA ALA A 89 10.67 -0.63 -7.45
C ALA A 89 9.64 0.49 -7.57
N ALA A 90 8.40 0.11 -7.77
CA ALA A 90 7.26 1.00 -7.87
C ALA A 90 6.01 0.37 -7.25
N ALA A 91 5.02 1.19 -6.98
CA ALA A 91 3.70 0.74 -6.55
C ALA A 91 2.66 1.09 -7.62
N MET A 92 1.65 0.24 -7.79
CA MET A 92 0.48 0.50 -8.62
C MET A 92 -0.69 0.89 -7.71
N GLY A 93 -1.37 1.97 -8.04
CA GLY A 93 -2.44 2.50 -7.22
C GLY A 93 -1.97 2.75 -5.79
N CYS A 94 -2.75 2.28 -4.79
CA CYS A 94 -2.47 2.57 -3.39
C CYS A 94 -1.21 1.87 -2.86
N ARG A 95 -0.97 0.57 -3.20
CA ARG A 95 0.15 -0.20 -2.65
C ARG A 95 0.54 -1.46 -3.42
N THR A 96 -0.10 -1.78 -4.53
CA THR A 96 0.14 -3.05 -5.24
C THR A 96 1.57 -3.10 -5.79
N ARG A 97 2.27 -4.19 -5.50
CA ARG A 97 3.63 -4.46 -5.96
C ARG A 97 3.63 -5.71 -6.84
N VAL A 98 4.19 -5.60 -8.03
CA VAL A 98 4.32 -6.72 -8.97
C VAL A 98 5.75 -6.75 -9.48
N ILE A 99 6.54 -7.76 -9.14
CA ILE A 99 7.94 -7.89 -9.57
C ILE A 99 8.34 -9.34 -9.86
N GLY A 100 8.27 -10.24 -8.91
CA GLY A 100 8.63 -11.65 -9.11
C GLY A 100 7.81 -12.29 -10.23
N ASN A 101 8.45 -13.06 -11.12
CA ASN A 101 7.81 -13.69 -12.25
C ASN A 101 8.43 -15.05 -12.57
N VAL A 102 7.70 -16.13 -12.29
CA VAL A 102 8.14 -17.49 -12.63
C VAL A 102 7.97 -17.85 -14.12
N ASN A 103 7.39 -16.93 -14.92
CA ASN A 103 7.06 -17.15 -16.32
C ASN A 103 7.81 -16.24 -17.30
N GLY A 104 8.61 -15.31 -16.82
CA GLY A 104 9.32 -14.33 -17.66
C GLY A 104 10.16 -13.39 -16.83
N ASP A 105 10.47 -12.24 -17.39
CA ASP A 105 11.31 -11.23 -16.76
C ASP A 105 10.66 -10.66 -15.48
N GLU A 106 11.49 -10.45 -14.48
CA GLU A 106 11.12 -9.85 -13.20
C GLU A 106 11.15 -8.32 -13.31
N THR A 107 10.03 -7.75 -13.68
CA THR A 107 9.88 -6.30 -13.90
C THR A 107 8.67 -5.73 -13.18
N PHE A 108 8.71 -4.42 -12.88
CA PHE A 108 7.57 -3.66 -12.35
C PHE A 108 6.65 -3.10 -13.44
N THR A 109 7.08 -3.15 -14.70
CA THR A 109 6.35 -2.59 -15.84
C THR A 109 5.81 -3.69 -16.75
N SER A 110 4.84 -3.35 -17.60
CA SER A 110 4.22 -4.23 -18.59
C SER A 110 3.59 -5.50 -18.00
N ARG A 111 3.23 -5.47 -16.71
CA ARG A 111 2.60 -6.54 -15.96
C ARG A 111 1.57 -5.95 -15.00
N GLY A 112 0.76 -6.79 -14.37
CA GLY A 112 -0.23 -6.35 -13.40
C GLY A 112 -0.66 -7.45 -12.45
N ASN A 113 -1.38 -7.04 -11.40
CA ASN A 113 -2.14 -7.98 -10.58
C ASN A 113 -3.42 -8.33 -11.34
N PHE A 114 -3.59 -9.60 -11.68
CA PHE A 114 -4.80 -10.06 -12.36
C PHE A 114 -6.03 -9.91 -11.48
N ALA A 115 -5.94 -10.42 -10.25
CA ALA A 115 -7.02 -10.37 -9.28
C ALA A 115 -6.50 -10.65 -7.87
N PHE A 116 -7.25 -10.18 -6.87
CA PHE A 116 -7.02 -10.54 -5.48
C PHE A 116 -8.32 -10.90 -4.77
N VAL A 117 -8.19 -11.63 -3.68
CA VAL A 117 -9.26 -11.95 -2.72
C VAL A 117 -8.79 -11.54 -1.34
N THR A 118 -9.66 -10.87 -0.59
CA THR A 118 -9.35 -10.42 0.77
C THR A 118 -10.03 -11.32 1.80
N ILE A 119 -9.27 -11.82 2.76
CA ILE A 119 -9.75 -12.65 3.86
C ILE A 119 -10.10 -11.75 5.05
N ASN A 120 -11.29 -11.97 5.63
CA ASN A 120 -11.76 -11.31 6.85
C ASN A 120 -11.19 -12.06 8.06
N LEU A 121 -10.04 -11.63 8.57
CA LEU A 121 -9.37 -12.29 9.71
C LEU A 121 -10.19 -12.27 11.01
N PRO A 122 -10.83 -11.14 11.44
CA PRO A 122 -11.67 -11.12 12.63
C PRO A 122 -12.83 -12.13 12.57
N MET A 123 -13.45 -12.28 11.39
CA MET A 123 -14.52 -13.27 11.21
C MET A 123 -14.02 -14.69 11.48
N ILE A 124 -12.82 -15.04 11.00
CA ILE A 124 -12.21 -16.37 11.22
C ILE A 124 -11.89 -16.57 12.70
N ALA A 125 -11.28 -15.58 13.35
CA ALA A 125 -10.95 -15.65 14.77
C ALA A 125 -12.20 -15.86 15.65
N LEU A 126 -13.29 -15.15 15.35
CA LEU A 126 -14.58 -15.33 16.05
C LEU A 126 -15.23 -16.71 15.75
N MET A 127 -15.12 -17.22 14.53
CA MET A 127 -15.58 -18.55 14.19
C MET A 127 -14.81 -19.64 14.93
N ALA A 128 -13.51 -19.43 15.14
CA ALA A 128 -12.64 -20.30 15.93
C ALA A 128 -12.84 -20.10 17.46
N LYS A 129 -13.70 -19.16 17.89
CA LYS A 129 -13.94 -18.82 19.30
C LYS A 129 -12.66 -18.45 20.07
N GLY A 130 -11.67 -17.89 19.39
CA GLY A 130 -10.37 -17.51 19.96
C GLY A 130 -9.38 -18.68 20.09
N ASP A 131 -9.74 -19.90 19.71
CA ASP A 131 -8.82 -21.05 19.70
C ASP A 131 -7.84 -20.93 18.53
N LEU A 132 -6.54 -21.05 18.81
CA LEU A 132 -5.48 -20.86 17.81
C LEU A 132 -5.41 -21.99 16.80
N ASP A 133 -5.59 -23.23 17.22
CA ASP A 133 -5.51 -24.39 16.32
C ASP A 133 -6.70 -24.40 15.35
N ASP A 134 -7.88 -24.10 15.85
CA ASP A 134 -9.08 -23.99 15.01
C ASP A 134 -9.01 -22.73 14.12
N PHE A 135 -8.40 -21.65 14.59
CA PHE A 135 -8.14 -20.48 13.74
C PHE A 135 -7.27 -20.85 12.54
N PHE A 136 -6.13 -21.50 12.73
CA PHE A 136 -5.25 -21.88 11.63
C PHE A 136 -5.88 -22.90 10.67
N LYS A 137 -6.66 -23.88 11.18
CA LYS A 137 -7.45 -24.81 10.35
C LYS A 137 -8.46 -24.06 9.46
N LEU A 138 -9.19 -23.11 10.02
CA LEU A 138 -10.15 -22.29 9.29
C LEU A 138 -9.41 -21.35 8.31
N PHE A 139 -8.33 -20.73 8.72
CA PHE A 139 -7.52 -19.85 7.87
C PHE A 139 -7.01 -20.58 6.65
N ASP A 140 -6.45 -21.77 6.81
CA ASP A 140 -6.05 -22.69 5.72
C ASP A 140 -7.20 -22.97 4.76
N LYS A 141 -8.38 -23.28 5.30
CA LYS A 141 -9.59 -23.53 4.50
C LYS A 141 -9.91 -22.32 3.61
N TYR A 142 -9.89 -21.11 4.18
CA TYR A 142 -10.20 -19.87 3.43
C TYR A 142 -9.10 -19.50 2.44
N ILE A 143 -7.83 -19.71 2.77
CA ILE A 143 -6.71 -19.54 1.82
C ILE A 143 -6.89 -20.47 0.59
N ARG A 144 -7.20 -21.77 0.82
CA ARG A 144 -7.45 -22.73 -0.28
C ARG A 144 -8.71 -22.39 -1.09
N LEU A 145 -9.75 -21.89 -0.44
CA LEU A 145 -10.95 -21.43 -1.13
C LEU A 145 -10.65 -20.21 -2.01
N SER A 146 -9.88 -19.26 -1.49
CA SER A 146 -9.41 -18.08 -2.25
C SER A 146 -8.59 -18.48 -3.48
N LYS A 147 -7.69 -19.47 -3.32
CA LYS A 147 -6.94 -20.06 -4.45
C LYS A 147 -7.86 -20.58 -5.53
N LYS A 148 -8.81 -21.46 -5.16
CA LYS A 148 -9.78 -22.05 -6.11
C LYS A 148 -10.58 -20.99 -6.86
N TYR A 149 -11.02 -19.95 -6.14
CA TYR A 149 -11.80 -18.86 -6.74
C TYR A 149 -10.95 -18.05 -7.74
N LEU A 150 -9.71 -17.75 -7.41
CA LEU A 150 -8.80 -16.99 -8.28
C LEU A 150 -8.42 -17.82 -9.52
N GLU A 151 -8.18 -19.13 -9.38
CA GLU A 151 -7.95 -20.05 -10.50
C GLU A 151 -9.16 -20.11 -11.43
N PHE A 152 -10.36 -20.22 -10.88
CA PHE A 152 -11.60 -20.19 -11.66
C PHE A 152 -11.74 -18.88 -12.47
N ARG A 153 -11.52 -17.75 -11.84
CA ARG A 153 -11.54 -16.44 -12.54
C ARG A 153 -10.47 -16.36 -13.63
N TYR A 154 -9.27 -16.84 -13.32
CA TYR A 154 -8.16 -16.86 -14.26
C TYR A 154 -8.52 -17.65 -15.52
N GLU A 155 -9.08 -18.86 -15.38
CA GLU A 155 -9.48 -19.69 -16.50
C GLU A 155 -10.54 -19.05 -17.41
N ILE A 156 -11.50 -18.32 -16.82
CA ILE A 156 -12.50 -17.59 -17.61
C ILE A 156 -11.86 -16.49 -18.47
N ILE A 157 -10.92 -15.75 -17.91
CA ILE A 157 -10.30 -14.62 -18.61
C ILE A 157 -9.21 -15.10 -19.57
N ALA A 158 -8.44 -16.12 -19.20
CA ALA A 158 -7.37 -16.67 -20.03
C ALA A 158 -7.84 -17.18 -21.40
N ARG A 159 -9.11 -17.60 -21.50
CA ARG A 159 -9.76 -18.02 -22.76
C ARG A 159 -10.27 -16.86 -23.62
N LYS A 160 -10.20 -15.62 -23.11
CA LYS A 160 -10.54 -14.44 -23.92
C LYS A 160 -9.45 -14.20 -24.96
N ARG A 161 -9.83 -13.55 -26.07
CA ARG A 161 -8.91 -13.26 -27.18
C ARG A 161 -8.31 -11.86 -27.03
N VAL A 162 -7.19 -11.64 -27.69
CA VAL A 162 -6.50 -10.34 -27.74
C VAL A 162 -7.44 -9.21 -28.13
N LYS A 163 -8.30 -9.41 -29.13
CA LYS A 163 -9.32 -8.43 -29.58
C LYS A 163 -10.29 -7.98 -28.49
N ASN A 164 -10.46 -8.74 -27.39
CA ASN A 164 -11.27 -8.33 -26.24
C ASN A 164 -10.53 -7.34 -25.32
N PHE A 165 -9.22 -7.15 -25.53
CA PHE A 165 -8.37 -6.24 -24.76
C PHE A 165 -7.51 -5.38 -25.71
N PRO A 166 -8.15 -4.52 -26.53
CA PRO A 166 -7.48 -3.82 -27.65
C PRO A 166 -6.35 -2.91 -27.17
N PHE A 167 -6.43 -2.35 -25.98
CA PHE A 167 -5.40 -1.48 -25.44
C PHE A 167 -4.20 -2.29 -24.90
N VAL A 168 -4.39 -3.06 -23.82
CA VAL A 168 -3.25 -3.70 -23.13
C VAL A 168 -2.63 -4.87 -23.89
N MET A 169 -3.45 -5.63 -24.61
CA MET A 169 -3.00 -6.80 -25.40
C MET A 169 -2.83 -6.45 -26.89
N GLY A 170 -3.78 -5.71 -27.48
CA GLY A 170 -3.75 -5.34 -28.89
C GLY A 170 -2.60 -4.40 -29.25
N GLN A 171 -2.29 -3.42 -28.37
CA GLN A 171 -1.13 -2.53 -28.57
C GLN A 171 0.20 -3.09 -28.04
N LYS A 172 0.24 -4.37 -27.67
CA LYS A 172 1.47 -5.07 -27.21
C LYS A 172 2.11 -4.44 -25.96
N ILE A 173 1.32 -3.82 -25.09
CA ILE A 173 1.80 -3.18 -23.86
C ILE A 173 2.09 -4.23 -22.77
N TYR A 174 1.30 -5.31 -22.74
CA TYR A 174 1.42 -6.35 -21.72
C TYR A 174 2.49 -7.38 -22.10
N MET A 175 3.34 -7.75 -21.16
CA MET A 175 4.42 -8.73 -21.33
C MET A 175 3.90 -10.04 -21.93
N GLY A 176 4.49 -10.48 -23.04
CA GLY A 176 4.12 -11.68 -23.79
C GLY A 176 3.00 -11.46 -24.82
N SER A 177 2.35 -10.28 -24.83
CA SER A 177 1.32 -9.98 -25.83
C SER A 177 1.90 -9.66 -27.22
N GLU A 178 3.17 -9.29 -27.30
CA GLU A 178 3.89 -9.04 -28.56
C GLU A 178 3.91 -10.29 -29.48
N LYS A 179 3.74 -11.48 -28.92
CA LYS A 179 3.74 -12.76 -29.63
C LYS A 179 2.35 -13.25 -30.06
N LEU A 180 1.30 -12.49 -29.74
CA LEU A 180 -0.09 -12.91 -29.94
C LEU A 180 -0.73 -12.14 -31.11
N ASN A 181 -1.60 -12.81 -31.87
CA ASN A 181 -2.49 -12.21 -32.85
C ASN A 181 -3.85 -11.90 -32.24
N GLU A 182 -4.69 -11.13 -32.94
CA GLU A 182 -6.01 -10.68 -32.43
C GLU A 182 -6.94 -11.81 -32.02
N GLU A 183 -6.87 -12.95 -32.71
CA GLU A 183 -7.72 -14.14 -32.46
C GLU A 183 -7.14 -15.12 -31.46
N ASP A 184 -5.90 -14.92 -31.02
CA ASP A 184 -5.26 -15.79 -30.03
C ASP A 184 -5.83 -15.58 -28.62
N GLU A 185 -5.88 -16.66 -27.82
CA GLU A 185 -6.17 -16.56 -26.38
C GLU A 185 -5.05 -15.79 -25.66
N ILE A 186 -5.42 -14.97 -24.67
CA ILE A 186 -4.44 -14.17 -23.89
C ILE A 186 -3.69 -14.98 -22.84
N ARG A 187 -3.94 -16.27 -22.69
CA ARG A 187 -3.39 -17.16 -21.66
C ARG A 187 -1.86 -17.04 -21.51
N THR A 188 -1.14 -17.06 -22.62
CA THR A 188 0.34 -17.02 -22.64
C THR A 188 0.90 -15.69 -22.15
N ALA A 189 0.22 -14.58 -22.37
CA ALA A 189 0.58 -13.30 -21.80
C ALA A 189 0.10 -13.19 -20.34
N LEU A 190 -1.16 -13.59 -20.07
CA LEU A 190 -1.79 -13.47 -18.76
C LEU A 190 -1.05 -14.23 -17.64
N LYS A 191 -0.32 -15.31 -17.95
CA LYS A 191 0.51 -16.04 -16.98
C LYS A 191 1.58 -15.18 -16.30
N ASN A 192 1.95 -14.02 -16.89
CA ASN A 192 2.85 -13.07 -16.29
C ASN A 192 2.18 -12.19 -15.22
N SER A 193 0.85 -12.25 -15.06
CA SER A 193 0.12 -11.58 -13.99
C SER A 193 0.36 -12.22 -12.63
N THR A 194 0.07 -11.47 -11.56
CA THR A 194 0.02 -12.01 -10.20
C THR A 194 -1.42 -12.33 -9.77
N LEU A 195 -1.55 -13.35 -8.93
CA LEU A 195 -2.77 -13.73 -8.21
C LEU A 195 -2.52 -13.51 -6.73
N SER A 196 -3.29 -12.66 -6.07
CA SER A 196 -2.98 -12.26 -4.72
C SER A 196 -4.06 -12.68 -3.72
N ILE A 197 -3.64 -13.18 -2.57
CA ILE A 197 -4.51 -13.42 -1.43
C ILE A 197 -4.14 -12.42 -0.35
N GLY A 198 -5.09 -11.55 -0.03
CA GLY A 198 -4.92 -10.51 0.95
C GLY A 198 -5.75 -10.73 2.22
N TYR A 199 -5.62 -9.80 3.14
CA TYR A 199 -6.30 -9.84 4.44
C TYR A 199 -6.67 -8.45 4.92
N CYS A 200 -7.61 -8.40 5.88
CA CYS A 200 -8.05 -7.20 6.55
C CYS A 200 -8.35 -7.52 8.02
N GLY A 201 -8.09 -6.55 8.91
CA GLY A 201 -8.47 -6.65 10.31
C GLY A 201 -7.51 -7.47 11.18
N LEU A 202 -6.20 -7.42 10.92
CA LEU A 202 -5.23 -8.14 11.76
C LEU A 202 -5.30 -7.69 13.22
N ALA A 203 -5.45 -6.40 13.49
CA ALA A 203 -5.54 -5.87 14.85
C ALA A 203 -6.72 -6.47 15.62
N GLU A 204 -7.92 -6.48 15.02
CA GLU A 204 -9.13 -7.03 15.63
C GLU A 204 -9.06 -8.56 15.74
N CYS A 205 -8.44 -9.23 14.78
CA CYS A 205 -8.18 -10.67 14.82
C CYS A 205 -7.34 -11.02 16.06
N LEU A 206 -6.26 -10.30 16.30
CA LEU A 206 -5.37 -10.50 17.45
C LEU A 206 -6.09 -10.20 18.77
N LYS A 207 -6.95 -9.18 18.81
CA LYS A 207 -7.79 -8.92 20.00
C LYS A 207 -8.70 -10.09 20.32
N VAL A 208 -9.26 -10.76 19.33
CA VAL A 208 -10.07 -11.97 19.57
C VAL A 208 -9.23 -13.14 20.06
N LEU A 209 -8.02 -13.33 19.50
CA LEU A 209 -7.17 -14.49 19.80
C LEU A 209 -6.41 -14.38 21.11
N VAL A 210 -5.86 -13.16 21.41
CA VAL A 210 -4.96 -12.96 22.58
C VAL A 210 -5.33 -11.73 23.42
N GLY A 211 -6.46 -11.09 23.16
CA GLY A 211 -6.96 -9.95 23.95
C GLY A 211 -6.31 -8.61 23.65
N LYS A 212 -5.26 -8.57 22.86
CA LYS A 212 -4.50 -7.36 22.50
C LYS A 212 -4.15 -7.36 21.02
N HIS A 213 -4.02 -6.17 20.41
CA HIS A 213 -3.48 -6.07 19.04
C HIS A 213 -1.94 -5.92 19.04
N HIS A 214 -1.34 -6.05 17.89
CA HIS A 214 0.13 -6.05 17.69
C HIS A 214 0.85 -4.76 18.11
N GLY A 215 0.15 -3.64 18.27
CA GLY A 215 0.70 -2.42 18.85
C GLY A 215 0.72 -2.43 20.38
N GLU A 216 -0.02 -3.33 21.04
CA GLU A 216 -0.20 -3.35 22.50
C GLU A 216 0.72 -4.35 23.21
N SER A 217 1.15 -5.42 22.52
CA SER A 217 2.02 -6.42 23.15
C SER A 217 2.92 -7.14 22.13
N LYS A 218 4.08 -7.57 22.62
CA LYS A 218 5.05 -8.36 21.84
C LYS A 218 4.47 -9.72 21.43
N GLU A 219 3.72 -10.37 22.30
CA GLU A 219 3.04 -11.65 22.00
C GLU A 219 2.07 -11.50 20.82
N ALA A 220 1.24 -10.45 20.84
CA ALA A 220 0.33 -10.18 19.72
C ALA A 220 1.09 -9.85 18.44
N GLN A 221 2.22 -9.13 18.50
CA GLN A 221 3.06 -8.86 17.36
C GLN A 221 3.66 -10.17 16.78
N GLU A 222 4.19 -11.04 17.62
CA GLU A 222 4.76 -12.32 17.19
C GLU A 222 3.67 -13.21 16.55
N LEU A 223 2.48 -13.26 17.13
CA LEU A 223 1.36 -13.98 16.53
C LEU A 223 0.91 -13.35 15.20
N GLY A 224 0.86 -12.03 15.12
CA GLY A 224 0.55 -11.31 13.87
C GLY A 224 1.52 -11.67 12.75
N LEU A 225 2.82 -11.64 13.03
CA LEU A 225 3.86 -12.05 12.08
C LEU A 225 3.72 -13.53 11.68
N LYS A 226 3.40 -14.41 12.63
CA LYS A 226 3.14 -15.85 12.34
C LYS A 226 1.94 -16.04 11.41
N ILE A 227 0.83 -15.32 11.64
CA ILE A 227 -0.37 -15.39 10.78
C ILE A 227 -0.04 -14.94 9.35
N ILE A 228 0.61 -13.80 9.19
CA ILE A 228 0.94 -13.27 7.86
C ILE A 228 2.06 -14.06 7.19
N GLY A 229 3.06 -14.53 7.96
CA GLY A 229 4.09 -15.45 7.48
C GLY A 229 3.49 -16.75 6.93
N HIS A 230 2.51 -17.33 7.62
CA HIS A 230 1.77 -18.50 7.16
C HIS A 230 1.06 -18.26 5.81
N LEU A 231 0.39 -17.11 5.65
CA LEU A 231 -0.21 -16.73 4.37
C LEU A 231 0.86 -16.65 3.26
N ARG A 232 2.01 -16.04 3.56
CA ARG A 232 3.13 -15.93 2.62
C ARG A 232 3.65 -17.30 2.21
N GLU A 233 3.91 -18.19 3.15
CA GLU A 233 4.35 -19.56 2.89
C GLU A 233 3.36 -20.34 2.00
N MET A 234 2.06 -20.17 2.25
CA MET A 234 1.02 -20.80 1.45
C MET A 234 1.00 -20.27 0.01
N THR A 235 1.14 -18.97 -0.20
CA THR A 235 1.21 -18.39 -1.55
C THR A 235 2.48 -18.82 -2.29
N ASP A 236 3.63 -18.85 -1.62
CA ASP A 236 4.88 -19.37 -2.20
C ASP A 236 4.76 -20.85 -2.59
N LYS A 237 4.09 -21.67 -1.75
CA LYS A 237 3.76 -23.08 -2.06
C LYS A 237 2.86 -23.19 -3.29
N PHE A 238 1.85 -22.33 -3.42
CA PHE A 238 0.99 -22.32 -4.61
C PHE A 238 1.75 -21.97 -5.88
N THR A 239 2.67 -21.00 -5.80
CA THR A 239 3.56 -20.67 -6.93
C THR A 239 4.35 -21.89 -7.40
N LYS A 240 4.98 -22.60 -6.47
CA LYS A 240 5.75 -23.84 -6.78
C LYS A 240 4.87 -24.94 -7.39
N GLN A 241 3.63 -25.09 -6.93
CA GLN A 241 2.71 -26.13 -7.37
C GLN A 241 2.07 -25.86 -8.73
N THR A 242 1.80 -24.59 -9.04
CA THR A 242 0.98 -24.21 -10.21
C THR A 242 1.75 -23.48 -11.30
N HIS A 243 3.00 -23.08 -11.03
CA HIS A 243 3.78 -22.19 -11.89
C HIS A 243 3.05 -20.89 -12.27
N MET A 244 2.18 -20.41 -11.35
CA MET A 244 1.53 -19.10 -11.45
C MET A 244 2.13 -18.17 -10.38
N ASN A 245 2.12 -16.86 -10.61
CA ASN A 245 2.68 -15.87 -9.69
C ASN A 245 1.70 -15.59 -8.54
N TRP A 246 1.71 -16.42 -7.50
CA TRP A 246 0.92 -16.18 -6.28
C TRP A 246 1.64 -15.25 -5.32
N SER A 247 0.88 -14.44 -4.58
CA SER A 247 1.46 -13.48 -3.66
C SER A 247 0.53 -13.16 -2.48
N ALA A 248 1.13 -12.81 -1.33
CA ALA A 248 0.43 -12.33 -0.14
C ALA A 248 0.27 -10.81 -0.20
N PHE A 249 -0.91 -10.28 0.12
CA PHE A 249 -1.26 -8.89 -0.08
C PHE A 249 -1.76 -8.21 1.20
N SER A 250 -1.13 -7.11 1.57
CA SER A 250 -1.69 -6.16 2.52
C SER A 250 -2.79 -5.36 1.81
N THR A 251 -4.03 -5.89 1.83
CA THR A 251 -5.11 -5.37 0.98
C THR A 251 -5.44 -3.91 1.27
N PRO A 252 -5.57 -3.03 0.26
CA PRO A 252 -6.21 -1.73 0.40
C PRO A 252 -7.72 -1.95 0.58
N ALA A 253 -8.14 -2.17 1.83
CA ALA A 253 -9.48 -2.71 2.10
C ALA A 253 -10.60 -1.67 1.98
N GLU A 254 -10.31 -0.39 2.24
CA GLU A 254 -11.25 0.74 2.06
C GLU A 254 -12.70 0.38 2.48
N SER A 255 -13.66 0.52 1.56
CA SER A 255 -15.06 0.17 1.81
C SER A 255 -15.28 -1.31 2.18
N THR A 256 -14.35 -2.20 1.83
CA THR A 256 -14.38 -3.62 2.21
C THR A 256 -14.20 -3.80 3.71
N ALA A 257 -13.37 -2.98 4.38
CA ALA A 257 -13.20 -3.01 5.83
C ALA A 257 -14.54 -2.79 6.57
N GLY A 258 -15.33 -1.81 6.12
CA GLY A 258 -16.68 -1.56 6.65
C GLY A 258 -17.68 -2.67 6.30
N LYS A 259 -17.63 -3.21 5.08
CA LYS A 259 -18.48 -4.37 4.71
C LYS A 259 -18.18 -5.60 5.56
N PHE A 260 -16.90 -5.88 5.80
CA PHE A 260 -16.47 -6.99 6.64
C PHE A 260 -16.93 -6.82 8.08
N LEU A 261 -16.76 -5.64 8.64
CA LEU A 261 -17.24 -5.34 9.98
C LEU A 261 -18.76 -5.54 10.09
N ARG A 262 -19.55 -4.93 9.18
CA ARG A 262 -21.02 -5.08 9.20
C ARG A 262 -21.45 -6.55 9.09
N SER A 263 -20.81 -7.34 8.23
CA SER A 263 -21.13 -8.77 8.11
C SER A 263 -20.75 -9.56 9.36
N THR A 264 -19.63 -9.22 9.99
CA THR A 264 -19.16 -9.84 11.23
C THR A 264 -20.09 -9.48 12.41
N ARG A 265 -20.44 -8.21 12.53
CA ARG A 265 -21.40 -7.71 13.55
C ARG A 265 -22.78 -8.36 13.41
N LYS A 266 -23.26 -8.54 12.18
CA LYS A 266 -24.53 -9.22 11.92
C LYS A 266 -24.52 -10.65 12.44
N LYS A 267 -23.38 -11.35 12.40
CA LYS A 267 -23.26 -12.75 12.79
C LYS A 267 -22.96 -12.93 14.29
N PHE A 268 -22.15 -12.06 14.87
CA PHE A 268 -21.60 -12.24 16.23
C PHE A 268 -22.02 -11.15 17.24
N GLY A 269 -22.76 -10.14 16.79
CA GLY A 269 -23.13 -9.00 17.62
C GLY A 269 -22.02 -7.97 17.79
N ILE A 270 -22.24 -7.03 18.71
CA ILE A 270 -21.28 -6.00 19.08
C ILE A 270 -20.32 -6.59 20.11
N ILE A 271 -19.03 -6.55 19.79
CA ILE A 271 -17.94 -7.05 20.62
C ILE A 271 -16.99 -5.87 20.89
N PRO A 272 -16.78 -5.45 22.16
CA PRO A 272 -15.92 -4.32 22.50
C PRO A 272 -14.49 -4.47 21.93
N GLY A 273 -14.00 -3.40 21.31
CA GLY A 273 -12.67 -3.35 20.68
C GLY A 273 -12.52 -4.19 19.41
N VAL A 274 -13.59 -4.86 18.95
CA VAL A 274 -13.58 -5.70 17.74
C VAL A 274 -14.64 -5.22 16.73
N THR A 275 -15.92 -5.26 17.09
CA THR A 275 -17.01 -4.91 16.17
C THR A 275 -17.82 -3.67 16.59
N ASP A 276 -17.41 -2.95 17.61
CA ASP A 276 -18.04 -1.74 18.15
C ASP A 276 -17.66 -0.44 17.45
N LYS A 277 -17.00 -0.53 16.29
CA LYS A 277 -16.53 0.57 15.44
C LYS A 277 -17.17 0.52 14.04
N GLU A 278 -16.82 1.43 13.15
CA GLU A 278 -17.45 1.51 11.82
C GLU A 278 -16.78 0.62 10.75
N TRP A 279 -15.47 0.38 10.88
CA TRP A 279 -14.66 -0.46 9.98
C TRP A 279 -13.58 -1.21 10.75
N PHE A 280 -13.11 -2.31 10.20
CA PHE A 280 -11.91 -2.99 10.69
C PHE A 280 -10.65 -2.20 10.30
N THR A 281 -9.61 -2.31 11.12
CA THR A 281 -8.30 -1.77 10.79
C THR A 281 -7.80 -2.38 9.47
N ASN A 282 -7.31 -1.52 8.60
CA ASN A 282 -6.87 -1.94 7.26
C ASN A 282 -5.61 -2.82 7.38
N SER A 283 -5.65 -3.98 6.75
CA SER A 283 -4.54 -4.95 6.67
C SER A 283 -3.80 -5.18 8.01
N ASN A 284 -2.52 -4.79 8.09
CA ASN A 284 -1.63 -4.95 9.26
C ASN A 284 -1.30 -3.63 9.96
N HIS A 285 -2.05 -2.56 9.69
CA HIS A 285 -1.79 -1.30 10.39
C HIS A 285 -2.08 -1.40 11.89
N VAL A 286 -1.30 -0.67 12.67
CA VAL A 286 -1.69 -0.35 14.05
C VAL A 286 -2.90 0.57 13.97
N PRO A 287 -3.97 0.33 14.75
CA PRO A 287 -5.16 1.18 14.76
C PRO A 287 -4.81 2.66 14.94
N VAL A 288 -5.38 3.54 14.10
CA VAL A 288 -5.05 4.98 14.09
C VAL A 288 -5.38 5.65 15.43
N GLU A 289 -6.44 5.19 16.09
CA GLU A 289 -6.87 5.66 17.41
C GLU A 289 -5.93 5.26 18.55
N TYR A 290 -5.00 4.31 18.30
CA TYR A 290 -4.05 3.87 19.33
C TYR A 290 -2.88 4.84 19.44
N LYS A 291 -2.68 5.40 20.64
CA LYS A 291 -1.59 6.34 20.91
C LYS A 291 -0.25 5.62 20.96
N ILE A 292 0.59 5.85 19.97
CA ILE A 292 1.91 5.25 19.81
C ILE A 292 2.87 6.28 19.19
N SER A 293 4.15 6.20 19.52
CA SER A 293 5.14 7.04 18.85
C SER A 293 5.34 6.62 17.40
N ALA A 294 5.69 7.56 16.52
CA ALA A 294 6.01 7.28 15.11
C ALA A 294 7.06 6.16 14.97
N PHE A 295 8.13 6.23 15.77
CA PHE A 295 9.21 5.26 15.71
C PHE A 295 8.82 3.86 16.20
N ASP A 296 7.95 3.77 17.19
CA ASP A 296 7.45 2.46 17.66
C ASP A 296 6.45 1.87 16.65
N LYS A 297 5.58 2.68 16.06
CA LYS A 297 4.71 2.24 14.97
C LYS A 297 5.52 1.70 13.78
N ILE A 298 6.60 2.39 13.39
CA ILE A 298 7.53 1.95 12.34
C ILE A 298 8.09 0.56 12.66
N LYS A 299 8.60 0.35 13.88
CA LYS A 299 9.15 -0.95 14.31
C LYS A 299 8.13 -2.09 14.26
N ILE A 300 6.86 -1.79 14.57
CA ILE A 300 5.78 -2.77 14.58
C ILE A 300 5.35 -3.12 13.16
N GLU A 301 5.18 -2.13 12.27
CA GLU A 301 4.65 -2.34 10.93
C GLU A 301 5.72 -2.81 9.91
N ALA A 302 6.98 -2.42 10.07
CA ALA A 302 8.05 -2.72 9.12
C ALA A 302 8.20 -4.21 8.77
N PRO A 303 8.20 -5.16 9.73
CA PRO A 303 8.39 -6.57 9.42
C PRO A 303 7.33 -7.18 8.49
N TYR A 304 6.14 -6.58 8.41
CA TYR A 304 5.09 -7.07 7.51
C TYR A 304 5.36 -6.76 6.04
N HIS A 305 6.20 -5.77 5.72
CA HIS A 305 6.50 -5.40 4.34
C HIS A 305 7.18 -6.53 3.57
N ALA A 306 8.16 -7.19 4.16
CA ALA A 306 8.84 -8.33 3.55
C ALA A 306 7.92 -9.55 3.37
N LEU A 307 6.90 -9.72 4.24
CA LEU A 307 5.95 -10.83 4.17
C LEU A 307 4.89 -10.64 3.09
N THR A 308 4.59 -9.41 2.71
CA THR A 308 3.50 -9.06 1.78
C THR A 308 4.04 -8.65 0.41
N ASN A 309 4.48 -9.64 -0.36
CA ASN A 309 5.14 -9.43 -1.66
C ASN A 309 4.22 -8.89 -2.78
N ALA A 310 2.91 -8.92 -2.60
CA ALA A 310 1.96 -8.25 -3.49
C ALA A 310 1.82 -6.74 -3.19
N GLY A 311 2.43 -6.26 -2.13
CA GLY A 311 2.45 -4.86 -1.73
C GLY A 311 1.95 -4.61 -0.32
N ASN A 312 2.54 -3.58 0.27
CA ASN A 312 2.23 -3.02 1.57
C ASN A 312 2.53 -1.52 1.52
N ILE A 313 1.89 -0.75 2.37
CA ILE A 313 2.23 0.64 2.64
C ILE A 313 2.08 0.88 4.13
N SER A 314 2.95 1.69 4.71
CA SER A 314 2.78 2.21 6.08
C SER A 314 2.61 3.72 6.04
N TYR A 315 1.73 4.20 6.92
CA TYR A 315 1.50 5.63 7.12
C TYR A 315 1.91 6.01 8.54
N ILE A 316 2.61 7.14 8.67
CA ILE A 316 2.78 7.81 9.94
C ILE A 316 1.87 9.02 9.95
N GLU A 317 0.98 9.08 10.92
CA GLU A 317 0.06 10.19 11.13
C GLU A 317 0.73 11.25 12.01
N LEU A 318 0.78 12.50 11.52
CA LEU A 318 1.28 13.65 12.26
C LEU A 318 0.14 14.61 12.58
N ASP A 319 0.19 15.18 13.77
CA ASP A 319 -0.63 16.34 14.12
C ASP A 319 0.07 17.65 13.69
N GLY A 320 -0.68 18.54 13.07
CA GLY A 320 -0.19 19.86 12.70
C GLY A 320 0.52 19.93 11.35
N ASP A 321 1.21 21.04 11.12
CA ASP A 321 1.84 21.39 9.85
C ASP A 321 3.30 20.91 9.81
N PRO A 322 3.64 19.88 9.01
CA PRO A 322 5.02 19.38 8.91
C PRO A 322 6.00 20.39 8.31
N LEU A 323 5.54 21.40 7.59
CA LEU A 323 6.40 22.47 7.08
C LEU A 323 7.10 23.26 8.18
N GLN A 324 6.55 23.23 9.40
CA GLN A 324 7.16 23.90 10.56
C GLN A 324 8.42 23.17 11.06
N ASN A 325 8.60 21.87 10.72
CA ASN A 325 9.75 21.07 11.15
C ASN A 325 10.11 20.01 10.12
N LEU A 326 10.71 20.43 9.02
CA LEU A 326 11.15 19.53 7.94
C LEU A 326 12.25 18.55 8.39
N ASP A 327 13.06 18.90 9.39
CA ASP A 327 14.09 17.98 9.91
C ASP A 327 13.46 16.79 10.65
N ALA A 328 12.37 17.01 11.40
CA ALA A 328 11.63 15.93 12.01
C ALA A 328 10.94 15.07 10.95
N PHE A 329 10.38 15.67 9.91
CA PHE A 329 9.78 14.97 8.78
C PHE A 329 10.80 14.07 8.07
N GLU A 330 12.01 14.59 7.79
CA GLU A 330 13.10 13.80 7.20
C GLU A 330 13.50 12.62 8.09
N LYS A 331 13.63 12.83 9.41
CA LYS A 331 13.97 11.76 10.35
C LYS A 331 12.97 10.61 10.31
N ILE A 332 11.69 10.90 10.15
CA ILE A 332 10.65 9.86 10.03
C ILE A 332 10.81 9.11 8.70
N ILE A 333 10.99 9.80 7.56
CA ILE A 333 11.22 9.16 6.27
C ILE A 333 12.45 8.25 6.32
N ARG A 334 13.56 8.71 6.92
CA ARG A 334 14.76 7.91 7.08
C ARG A 334 14.52 6.70 7.99
N ALA A 335 13.82 6.87 9.11
CA ALA A 335 13.50 5.77 10.00
C ALA A 335 12.63 4.69 9.31
N MET A 336 11.69 5.07 8.44
CA MET A 336 10.90 4.12 7.65
C MET A 336 11.74 3.39 6.60
N HIS A 337 12.63 4.11 5.91
CA HIS A 337 13.58 3.51 4.98
C HIS A 337 14.54 2.54 5.67
N ASP A 338 15.13 2.96 6.78
CA ASP A 338 16.14 2.19 7.51
C ASP A 338 15.53 0.99 8.26
N ALA A 339 14.22 1.04 8.54
CA ALA A 339 13.45 -0.09 9.07
C ALA A 339 13.06 -1.14 8.01
N ASP A 340 13.56 -1.03 6.78
CA ASP A 340 13.27 -1.94 5.66
C ASP A 340 11.83 -1.87 5.14
N MET A 341 11.13 -0.72 5.28
CA MET A 341 9.84 -0.53 4.65
C MET A 341 10.00 -0.29 3.15
N GLY A 342 9.25 -1.02 2.33
CA GLY A 342 9.35 -0.91 0.86
C GLY A 342 8.55 0.23 0.25
N TYR A 343 7.45 0.64 0.90
CA TYR A 343 6.59 1.74 0.45
C TYR A 343 5.91 2.39 1.64
N PHE A 344 5.97 3.71 1.71
CA PHE A 344 5.48 4.44 2.87
C PHE A 344 5.13 5.89 2.56
N SER A 345 4.36 6.51 3.45
CA SER A 345 3.97 7.92 3.38
C SER A 345 3.76 8.49 4.78
N ILE A 346 3.65 9.81 4.85
CA ILE A 346 3.30 10.53 6.05
C ILE A 346 1.99 11.26 5.80
N ASN A 347 1.01 11.02 6.67
CA ASN A 347 -0.26 11.73 6.68
C ASN A 347 -0.20 12.89 7.67
N HIS A 348 -0.80 14.00 7.29
CA HIS A 348 -0.99 15.16 8.15
C HIS A 348 -2.27 15.89 7.75
N PRO A 349 -2.84 16.75 8.59
CA PRO A 349 -4.02 17.52 8.26
C PRO A 349 -3.79 18.37 7.00
N VAL A 350 -4.74 18.31 6.07
CA VAL A 350 -4.83 19.22 4.93
C VAL A 350 -6.29 19.64 4.81
N ASP A 351 -6.59 20.80 5.39
CA ASP A 351 -7.94 21.35 5.43
C ASP A 351 -8.18 22.28 4.23
N ARG A 352 -9.43 22.46 3.88
CA ARG A 352 -9.86 23.43 2.88
C ARG A 352 -10.88 24.38 3.48
N CYS A 353 -10.59 25.67 3.46
CA CYS A 353 -11.55 26.68 3.80
C CYS A 353 -12.59 26.86 2.69
N LEU A 354 -13.85 26.59 2.98
CA LEU A 354 -14.94 26.71 1.99
C LEU A 354 -15.24 28.17 1.60
N ASN A 355 -14.86 29.12 2.45
CA ASN A 355 -15.12 30.55 2.18
C ASN A 355 -14.11 31.15 1.18
N CYS A 356 -12.79 30.88 1.36
CA CYS A 356 -11.75 31.52 0.54
C CYS A 356 -10.91 30.55 -0.29
N GLY A 357 -11.17 29.24 -0.21
CA GLY A 357 -10.41 28.20 -0.92
C GLY A 357 -8.99 27.96 -0.41
N TYR A 358 -8.63 28.51 0.77
CA TYR A 358 -7.32 28.20 1.37
C TYR A 358 -7.19 26.69 1.60
N THR A 359 -6.04 26.13 1.25
CA THR A 359 -5.69 24.73 1.52
C THR A 359 -4.44 24.66 2.37
N GLY A 360 -4.50 23.98 3.49
CA GLY A 360 -3.42 23.84 4.48
C GLY A 360 -3.99 23.45 5.84
N VAL A 361 -3.19 23.51 6.88
CA VAL A 361 -3.67 23.22 8.24
C VAL A 361 -4.54 24.35 8.76
N ILE A 362 -5.78 24.04 9.13
CA ILE A 362 -6.73 24.97 9.76
C ILE A 362 -7.11 24.39 11.12
N TYR A 363 -6.73 25.07 12.20
CA TYR A 363 -7.10 24.61 13.55
C TYR A 363 -8.52 25.07 13.92
N ASN A 364 -8.67 26.36 14.30
CA ASN A 364 -9.96 26.93 14.73
C ASN A 364 -10.41 28.04 13.81
N GLU A 365 -9.51 28.62 13.02
CA GLU A 365 -9.74 29.79 12.19
C GLU A 365 -8.87 29.71 10.94
N CYS A 366 -9.45 30.04 9.78
CA CYS A 366 -8.72 30.05 8.53
C CYS A 366 -7.63 31.14 8.56
N PRO A 367 -6.34 30.80 8.31
CA PRO A 367 -5.25 31.76 8.36
C PRO A 367 -5.30 32.82 7.24
N ARG A 368 -6.14 32.63 6.21
CA ARG A 368 -6.27 33.56 5.08
C ARG A 368 -7.44 34.53 5.27
N CYS A 369 -8.61 34.03 5.65
CA CYS A 369 -9.84 34.85 5.67
C CYS A 369 -10.48 34.96 7.05
N HIS A 370 -9.86 34.38 8.08
CA HIS A 370 -10.32 34.42 9.46
C HIS A 370 -11.72 33.84 9.74
N THR A 371 -12.25 33.07 8.80
CA THR A 371 -13.51 32.33 9.01
C THR A 371 -13.28 31.25 10.05
N LYS A 372 -14.15 31.22 11.07
CA LYS A 372 -14.06 30.22 12.16
C LYS A 372 -14.66 28.89 11.75
N GLU A 373 -14.22 27.81 12.38
CA GLU A 373 -14.60 26.41 12.07
C GLU A 373 -16.11 26.18 12.05
N LYS A 374 -16.88 26.81 12.91
CA LYS A 374 -18.36 26.71 12.93
C LYS A 374 -19.05 27.35 11.70
N GLU A 375 -18.33 28.19 10.97
CA GLU A 375 -18.83 28.91 9.79
C GLU A 375 -18.23 28.36 8.49
N SER A 376 -17.13 27.62 8.59
CA SER A 376 -16.50 26.90 7.51
C SER A 376 -16.67 25.40 7.78
N HIS A 377 -17.41 24.67 6.97
CA HIS A 377 -17.28 23.22 6.96
C HIS A 377 -15.90 22.90 6.37
N SER A 378 -14.87 22.78 7.22
CA SER A 378 -13.58 22.26 6.81
C SER A 378 -13.80 20.78 6.44
N THR A 379 -13.67 20.47 5.16
CA THR A 379 -13.56 19.08 4.76
C THR A 379 -12.11 18.71 5.00
N ILE A 380 -11.82 18.05 6.13
CA ILE A 380 -10.57 17.35 6.31
C ILE A 380 -10.49 16.36 5.14
N MET A 381 -9.56 16.57 4.23
CA MET A 381 -9.19 15.53 3.28
C MET A 381 -8.41 14.47 4.08
N GLU A 382 -9.15 13.68 4.91
CA GLU A 382 -8.61 12.42 5.38
C GLU A 382 -8.21 11.66 4.13
N ARG A 383 -6.92 11.45 3.93
CA ARG A 383 -6.50 10.36 3.10
C ARG A 383 -7.20 9.16 3.69
N CYS A 384 -8.13 8.59 2.95
CA CYS A 384 -8.58 7.26 3.24
C CYS A 384 -7.34 6.46 3.61
N ASN A 385 -7.33 5.81 4.78
CA ASN A 385 -6.36 4.80 5.11
C ASN A 385 -6.56 3.65 4.12
N CYS A 386 -6.24 3.95 2.87
CA CYS A 386 -6.28 3.00 1.76
C CYS A 386 -5.13 2.02 1.88
#